data_873d888d91b9ad13348487d2260b390b
#
_entry.id   873d888d91b9ad13348487d2260b390b
#
_cell.length_a   1.000
_cell.length_b   1.000
_cell.length_c   1.000
_cell.angle_alpha   90.00
_cell.angle_beta   90.00
_cell.angle_gamma   90.00
#
_symmetry.space_group_name_H-M   'P 1'
#
loop_
_entity.id
_entity.type
_entity.pdbx_description
1 polymer ?
#
loop_
_entity_poly.entity_id
_entity_poly.type
_entity_poly.pdbx_seq_one_letter_code
_entity_poly.pdbx_strand_id
1 'polypeptide(L)'
;NPVFNEIYQKISNDKETVGVEYQSKLDGDSLLKLLSFNKKRDVFLQRTSVGIHKDDLLFTLEENPLKKYASQGQRKSFLLAIKLAQFTFLKNCLGINPILLLDDIFDKLDPYRVQSLINHLITNFRGQIFISDTHNHRIPGMLSDLGVSHLHKEIIDGKWKK
;
A
#
# COMPACT_ATOMS: atom_id res chain seq x y z
N ASN A 1 -2.09 4.05 -12.70
CA ASN A 1 -0.98 4.74 -12.03
C ASN A 1 0.32 3.97 -12.28
N PRO A 2 1.23 4.47 -13.14
CA PRO A 2 2.41 3.72 -13.58
C PRO A 2 3.35 3.34 -12.43
N VAL A 3 3.58 4.24 -11.46
CA VAL A 3 4.47 3.99 -10.32
C VAL A 3 3.96 2.84 -9.44
N PHE A 4 2.66 2.81 -9.17
CA PHE A 4 2.06 1.71 -8.41
C PHE A 4 2.21 0.36 -9.11
N ASN A 5 1.91 0.32 -10.41
CA ASN A 5 2.02 -0.91 -11.20
C ASN A 5 3.47 -1.42 -11.25
N GLU A 6 4.44 -0.54 -11.47
CA GLU A 6 5.86 -0.90 -11.46
C GLU A 6 6.30 -1.50 -10.12
N ILE A 7 5.89 -0.88 -9.00
CA ILE A 7 6.23 -1.38 -7.67
C ILE A 7 5.57 -2.75 -7.42
N TYR A 8 4.30 -2.89 -7.78
CA TYR A 8 3.60 -4.17 -7.58
C TYR A 8 4.20 -5.29 -8.43
N GLN A 9 4.52 -5.04 -9.69
CA GLN A 9 5.19 -6.00 -10.57
C GLN A 9 6.51 -6.48 -9.97
N LYS A 10 7.34 -5.58 -9.45
CA LYS A 10 8.59 -5.98 -8.76
C LYS A 10 8.34 -6.88 -7.55
N ILE A 11 7.30 -6.61 -6.74
CA ILE A 11 6.95 -7.43 -5.58
C ILE A 11 6.39 -8.79 -6.01
N SER A 12 5.61 -8.85 -7.09
CA SER A 12 4.96 -10.08 -7.60
C SER A 12 5.79 -10.88 -8.60
N ASN A 13 6.99 -10.37 -8.99
CA ASN A 13 7.84 -10.94 -10.04
C ASN A 13 7.16 -10.99 -11.41
N ASP A 14 6.53 -9.90 -11.80
CA ASP A 14 5.82 -9.74 -13.09
C ASP A 14 4.75 -10.82 -13.37
N LYS A 15 4.28 -11.51 -12.30
CA LYS A 15 3.32 -12.62 -12.44
C LYS A 15 1.86 -12.17 -12.36
N GLU A 16 1.62 -10.95 -11.94
CA GLU A 16 0.26 -10.49 -11.61
C GLU A 16 0.03 -9.07 -12.13
N THR A 17 -1.14 -8.85 -12.72
CA THR A 17 -1.56 -7.53 -13.20
C THR A 17 -2.54 -6.91 -12.21
N VAL A 18 -2.34 -5.63 -11.89
CA VAL A 18 -3.19 -4.90 -10.93
C VAL A 18 -3.74 -3.64 -11.54
N GLY A 19 -4.92 -3.24 -11.06
CA GLY A 19 -5.58 -2.00 -11.47
C GLY A 19 -6.12 -1.22 -10.28
N VAL A 20 -6.19 0.10 -10.47
CA VAL A 20 -6.87 1.04 -9.57
C VAL A 20 -7.70 1.97 -10.42
N GLU A 21 -9.01 1.93 -10.24
CA GLU A 21 -9.98 2.76 -10.94
C GLU A 21 -10.71 3.64 -9.94
N TYR A 22 -10.80 4.93 -10.24
CA TYR A 22 -11.60 5.86 -9.44
C TYR A 22 -13.04 5.80 -9.91
N GLN A 23 -13.95 5.53 -8.97
CA GLN A 23 -15.38 5.45 -9.23
C GLN A 23 -16.10 6.62 -8.57
N SER A 24 -16.72 7.47 -9.36
CA SER A 24 -17.53 8.60 -8.90
C SER A 24 -18.90 8.59 -9.57
N LYS A 25 -19.91 8.99 -8.82
CA LYS A 25 -21.24 9.26 -9.39
C LYS A 25 -21.33 10.64 -10.04
N LEU A 26 -20.28 11.45 -9.91
CA LEU A 26 -20.20 12.79 -10.50
C LEU A 26 -19.71 12.78 -11.95
N ASP A 27 -19.45 11.59 -12.50
CA ASP A 27 -18.92 11.45 -13.85
C ASP A 27 -19.94 11.96 -14.89
N GLY A 28 -19.63 13.13 -15.47
CA GLY A 28 -20.45 13.81 -16.48
C GLY A 28 -21.63 14.65 -15.98
N ASP A 29 -22.02 14.57 -14.72
CA ASP A 29 -23.14 15.33 -14.14
C ASP A 29 -22.70 16.37 -13.11
N SER A 30 -23.44 17.49 -13.02
CA SER A 30 -23.17 18.47 -11.98
C SER A 30 -23.67 17.95 -10.60
N LEU A 31 -22.90 18.19 -9.55
CA LEU A 31 -23.27 17.83 -8.17
C LEU A 31 -24.65 18.37 -7.78
N LEU A 32 -24.98 19.63 -8.19
CA LEU A 32 -26.26 20.25 -7.89
C LEU A 32 -27.45 19.47 -8.51
N LYS A 33 -27.28 19.01 -9.73
CA LYS A 33 -28.27 18.20 -10.46
C LYS A 33 -28.54 16.88 -9.75
N LEU A 34 -27.46 16.19 -9.35
CA LEU A 34 -27.54 14.91 -8.66
C LEU A 34 -28.14 15.05 -7.25
N LEU A 35 -27.77 16.10 -6.50
CA LEU A 35 -28.37 16.38 -5.20
C LEU A 35 -29.86 16.69 -5.31
N SER A 36 -30.27 17.49 -6.30
CA SER A 36 -31.68 17.81 -6.54
C SER A 36 -32.50 16.57 -6.89
N PHE A 37 -31.96 15.72 -7.75
CA PHE A 37 -32.60 14.45 -8.15
C PHE A 37 -32.76 13.49 -6.96
N ASN A 38 -31.76 13.39 -6.10
CA ASN A 38 -31.75 12.47 -4.97
C ASN A 38 -32.38 13.03 -3.69
N LYS A 39 -32.84 14.29 -3.66
CA LYS A 39 -33.31 15.02 -2.46
C LYS A 39 -34.31 14.23 -1.60
N LYS A 40 -35.35 13.62 -2.21
CA LYS A 40 -36.38 12.84 -1.48
C LYS A 40 -35.77 11.64 -0.76
N ARG A 41 -34.86 10.92 -1.44
CA ARG A 41 -34.16 9.76 -0.90
C ARG A 41 -33.21 10.17 0.22
N ASP A 42 -32.49 11.23 0.04
CA ASP A 42 -31.49 11.74 0.99
C ASP A 42 -32.13 12.22 2.29
N VAL A 43 -33.28 12.90 2.19
CA VAL A 43 -34.09 13.29 3.37
C VAL A 43 -34.57 12.05 4.12
N PHE A 44 -35.08 11.04 3.42
CA PHE A 44 -35.51 9.78 4.04
C PHE A 44 -34.36 9.05 4.73
N LEU A 45 -33.18 8.99 4.10
CA LEU A 45 -31.99 8.33 4.62
C LEU A 45 -31.21 9.17 5.64
N GLN A 46 -31.60 10.44 5.87
CA GLN A 46 -30.90 11.43 6.71
C GLN A 46 -29.40 11.59 6.35
N ARG A 47 -29.04 11.32 5.09
CA ARG A 47 -27.68 11.46 4.56
C ARG A 47 -27.70 11.61 3.06
N THR A 48 -26.72 12.33 2.51
CA THR A 48 -26.54 12.44 1.07
C THR A 48 -26.06 11.11 0.46
N SER A 49 -26.63 10.76 -0.70
CA SER A 49 -26.30 9.54 -1.45
C SER A 49 -25.38 9.79 -2.65
N VAL A 50 -25.01 11.06 -2.87
CA VAL A 50 -24.11 11.50 -3.96
C VAL A 50 -23.15 12.55 -3.43
N GLY A 51 -22.00 12.69 -4.10
CA GLY A 51 -20.91 13.60 -3.73
C GLY A 51 -19.59 12.86 -3.49
N ILE A 52 -18.48 13.59 -3.41
CA ILE A 52 -17.11 13.07 -3.26
C ILE A 52 -16.98 12.03 -2.13
N HIS A 53 -17.73 12.20 -1.02
CA HIS A 53 -17.74 11.25 0.10
C HIS A 53 -18.38 9.89 -0.22
N LYS A 54 -18.93 9.72 -1.42
CA LYS A 54 -19.47 8.46 -1.96
C LYS A 54 -18.62 7.87 -3.07
N ASP A 55 -17.58 8.56 -3.44
CA ASP A 55 -16.63 8.05 -4.41
C ASP A 55 -15.82 6.90 -3.79
N ASP A 56 -15.37 5.98 -4.62
CA ASP A 56 -14.63 4.80 -4.19
C ASP A 56 -13.47 4.53 -5.16
N LEU A 57 -12.56 3.68 -4.72
CA LEU A 57 -11.50 3.13 -5.55
C LEU A 57 -11.77 1.64 -5.78
N LEU A 58 -11.97 1.28 -7.02
CA LEU A 58 -12.03 -0.13 -7.41
C LEU A 58 -10.62 -0.67 -7.59
N PHE A 59 -10.27 -1.65 -6.79
CA PHE A 59 -9.01 -2.36 -6.86
C PHE A 59 -9.21 -3.70 -7.57
N THR A 60 -8.38 -3.98 -8.56
CA THR A 60 -8.42 -5.22 -9.33
C THR A 60 -7.10 -5.97 -9.31
N LEU A 61 -7.19 -7.29 -9.42
CA LEU A 61 -6.11 -8.24 -9.65
C LEU A 61 -6.56 -9.16 -10.78
N GLU A 62 -5.78 -9.23 -11.87
CA GLU A 62 -6.18 -9.98 -13.08
C GLU A 62 -7.61 -9.64 -13.53
N GLU A 63 -7.93 -8.33 -13.59
CA GLU A 63 -9.24 -7.77 -13.92
C GLU A 63 -10.38 -8.12 -12.94
N ASN A 64 -10.12 -8.95 -11.92
CA ASN A 64 -11.11 -9.33 -10.92
C ASN A 64 -11.04 -8.43 -9.69
N PRO A 65 -12.17 -8.18 -9.00
CA PRO A 65 -12.18 -7.40 -7.76
C PRO A 65 -11.24 -7.98 -6.69
N LEU A 66 -10.22 -7.21 -6.30
CA LEU A 66 -9.18 -7.62 -5.35
C LEU A 66 -9.76 -8.18 -4.04
N LYS A 67 -10.78 -7.51 -3.49
CA LYS A 67 -11.41 -7.88 -2.22
C LYS A 67 -11.96 -9.31 -2.23
N LYS A 68 -12.42 -9.79 -3.37
CA LYS A 68 -13.10 -11.09 -3.50
C LYS A 68 -12.15 -12.22 -3.91
N TYR A 69 -11.20 -11.94 -4.79
CA TYR A 69 -10.40 -12.96 -5.47
C TYR A 69 -8.96 -13.06 -4.98
N ALA A 70 -8.40 -11.99 -4.41
CA ALA A 70 -7.01 -12.00 -4.00
C ALA A 70 -6.77 -12.80 -2.70
N SER A 71 -5.68 -13.55 -2.66
CA SER A 71 -5.15 -14.18 -1.44
C SER A 71 -4.73 -13.13 -0.40
N GLN A 72 -4.47 -13.57 0.83
CA GLN A 72 -4.00 -12.66 1.89
C GLN A 72 -2.67 -12.01 1.53
N GLY A 73 -1.72 -12.77 0.97
CA GLY A 73 -0.41 -12.27 0.54
C GLY A 73 -0.54 -11.27 -0.61
N GLN A 74 -1.40 -11.55 -1.61
CA GLN A 74 -1.67 -10.63 -2.71
C GLN A 74 -2.27 -9.31 -2.24
N ARG A 75 -3.27 -9.35 -1.34
CA ARG A 75 -3.86 -8.14 -0.74
C ARG A 75 -2.83 -7.33 0.03
N LYS A 76 -1.95 -7.99 0.78
CA LYS A 76 -0.88 -7.32 1.54
C LYS A 76 0.15 -6.68 0.60
N SER A 77 0.59 -7.40 -0.44
CA SER A 77 1.48 -6.86 -1.47
C SER A 77 0.87 -5.66 -2.20
N PHE A 78 -0.43 -5.72 -2.50
CA PHE A 78 -1.16 -4.61 -3.12
C PHE A 78 -1.17 -3.36 -2.23
N LEU A 79 -1.50 -3.54 -0.93
CA LEU A 79 -1.50 -2.43 0.03
C LEU A 79 -0.09 -1.82 0.17
N LEU A 80 0.93 -2.65 0.25
CA LEU A 80 2.32 -2.19 0.33
C LEU A 80 2.72 -1.41 -0.91
N ALA A 81 2.40 -1.91 -2.11
CA ALA A 81 2.70 -1.21 -3.36
C ALA A 81 2.02 0.17 -3.43
N ILE A 82 0.75 0.30 -2.97
CA ILE A 82 0.07 1.60 -2.86
C ILE A 82 0.81 2.53 -1.90
N LYS A 83 1.20 2.04 -0.71
CA LYS A 83 1.92 2.85 0.28
C LYS A 83 3.29 3.31 -0.23
N LEU A 84 4.01 2.45 -0.92
CA LEU A 84 5.29 2.81 -1.54
C LEU A 84 5.12 3.78 -2.71
N ALA A 85 4.06 3.64 -3.51
CA ALA A 85 3.72 4.60 -4.55
C ALA A 85 3.36 5.97 -3.95
N GLN A 86 2.59 6.00 -2.86
CA GLN A 86 2.29 7.22 -2.10
C GLN A 86 3.57 7.86 -1.56
N PHE A 87 4.48 7.08 -0.99
CA PHE A 87 5.78 7.58 -0.54
C PHE A 87 6.57 8.22 -1.69
N THR A 88 6.66 7.54 -2.83
CA THR A 88 7.35 8.04 -4.02
C THR A 88 6.72 9.35 -4.50
N PHE A 89 5.41 9.44 -4.51
CA PHE A 89 4.68 10.67 -4.87
C PHE A 89 5.01 11.82 -3.90
N LEU A 90 4.94 11.58 -2.58
CA LEU A 90 5.25 12.59 -1.57
C LEU A 90 6.69 13.07 -1.67
N LYS A 91 7.64 12.15 -1.87
CA LYS A 91 9.05 12.49 -2.08
C LYS A 91 9.23 13.42 -3.28
N ASN A 92 8.59 13.11 -4.40
CA ASN A 92 8.68 13.92 -5.62
C ASN A 92 8.01 15.28 -5.47
N CYS A 93 6.89 15.36 -4.76
CA CYS A 93 6.17 16.63 -4.54
C CYS A 93 6.85 17.55 -3.53
N LEU A 94 7.42 16.98 -2.45
CA LEU A 94 7.98 17.76 -1.35
C LEU A 94 9.49 17.97 -1.46
N GLY A 95 10.18 17.25 -2.34
CA GLY A 95 11.64 17.30 -2.48
C GLY A 95 12.42 16.77 -1.27
N ILE A 96 11.75 16.08 -0.34
CA ILE A 96 12.36 15.51 0.87
C ILE A 96 12.26 13.98 0.84
N ASN A 97 13.12 13.31 1.61
CA ASN A 97 12.98 11.87 1.83
C ASN A 97 12.18 11.63 3.11
N PRO A 98 10.91 11.19 3.02
CA PRO A 98 10.12 10.87 4.20
C PRO A 98 10.74 9.71 4.99
N ILE A 99 10.44 9.61 6.28
CA ILE A 99 10.76 8.44 7.10
C ILE A 99 9.74 7.35 6.80
N LEU A 100 10.21 6.13 6.53
CA LEU A 100 9.35 4.98 6.25
C LEU A 100 9.25 4.09 7.48
N LEU A 101 8.04 3.86 7.95
CA LEU A 101 7.73 2.96 9.07
C LEU A 101 7.00 1.74 8.53
N LEU A 102 7.58 0.56 8.72
CA LEU A 102 7.08 -0.71 8.24
C LEU A 102 6.85 -1.65 9.43
N ASP A 103 5.60 -1.71 9.90
CA ASP A 103 5.23 -2.48 11.07
C ASP A 103 4.61 -3.82 10.67
N ASP A 104 5.26 -4.92 11.09
CA ASP A 104 4.84 -6.32 10.87
C ASP A 104 4.36 -6.62 9.42
N ILE A 105 5.03 -6.03 8.45
CA ILE A 105 4.59 -6.12 7.05
C ILE A 105 4.88 -7.46 6.40
N PHE A 106 5.80 -8.26 6.96
CA PHE A 106 6.29 -9.49 6.33
C PHE A 106 5.45 -10.72 6.71
N ASP A 107 4.55 -10.61 7.70
CA ASP A 107 3.61 -11.68 8.01
C ASP A 107 2.74 -12.01 6.79
N LYS A 108 2.53 -13.31 6.51
CA LYS A 108 1.73 -13.84 5.38
C LYS A 108 2.24 -13.49 3.96
N LEU A 109 3.43 -12.93 3.84
CA LEU A 109 4.14 -12.86 2.57
C LEU A 109 5.03 -14.09 2.41
N ASP A 110 5.08 -14.62 1.20
CA ASP A 110 6.05 -15.66 0.87
C ASP A 110 7.49 -15.09 0.86
N PRO A 111 8.51 -15.93 1.06
CA PRO A 111 9.91 -15.49 1.12
C PRO A 111 10.36 -14.69 -0.10
N TYR A 112 9.84 -15.03 -1.28
CA TYR A 112 10.18 -14.32 -2.50
C TYR A 112 9.69 -12.87 -2.46
N ARG A 113 8.42 -12.63 -2.09
CA ARG A 113 7.83 -11.29 -1.98
C ARG A 113 8.55 -10.45 -0.92
N VAL A 114 8.96 -11.08 0.19
CA VAL A 114 9.76 -10.41 1.23
C VAL A 114 11.10 -9.96 0.64
N GLN A 115 11.82 -10.85 -0.05
CA GLN A 115 13.12 -10.53 -0.67
C GLN A 115 12.98 -9.41 -1.71
N SER A 116 11.97 -9.49 -2.58
CA SER A 116 11.73 -8.47 -3.61
C SER A 116 11.39 -7.11 -3.01
N LEU A 117 10.59 -7.10 -1.93
CA LEU A 117 10.26 -5.88 -1.21
C LEU A 117 11.50 -5.25 -0.57
N ILE A 118 12.33 -6.03 0.14
CA ILE A 118 13.57 -5.53 0.75
C ILE A 118 14.52 -4.98 -0.31
N ASN A 119 14.72 -5.71 -1.42
CA ASN A 119 15.53 -5.24 -2.54
C ASN A 119 15.01 -3.91 -3.11
N HIS A 120 13.69 -3.79 -3.30
CA HIS A 120 13.08 -2.55 -3.79
C HIS A 120 13.32 -1.38 -2.82
N LEU A 121 13.16 -1.61 -1.51
CA LEU A 121 13.41 -0.61 -0.48
C LEU A 121 14.85 -0.12 -0.50
N ILE A 122 15.82 -1.02 -0.46
CA ILE A 122 17.26 -0.70 -0.45
C ILE A 122 17.67 0.10 -1.69
N THR A 123 17.14 -0.28 -2.86
CA THR A 123 17.50 0.34 -4.14
C THR A 123 16.90 1.73 -4.31
N ASN A 124 15.66 1.93 -3.88
CA ASN A 124 14.88 3.12 -4.26
C ASN A 124 14.70 4.14 -3.12
N PHE A 125 14.95 3.71 -1.87
CA PHE A 125 14.74 4.56 -0.71
C PHE A 125 16.08 5.03 -0.14
N ARG A 126 16.30 6.34 -0.16
CA ARG A 126 17.50 6.99 0.40
C ARG A 126 17.22 7.68 1.73
N GLY A 127 16.13 7.33 2.40
CA GLY A 127 15.71 7.87 3.69
C GLY A 127 15.93 6.87 4.81
N GLN A 128 15.48 7.24 6.00
CA GLN A 128 15.48 6.35 7.15
C GLN A 128 14.30 5.39 7.10
N ILE A 129 14.56 4.10 7.30
CA ILE A 129 13.56 3.05 7.31
C ILE A 129 13.58 2.38 8.68
N PHE A 130 12.43 2.29 9.32
CA PHE A 130 12.21 1.48 10.50
C PHE A 130 11.35 0.26 10.13
N ILE A 131 11.81 -0.91 10.54
CA ILE A 131 11.12 -2.17 10.27
C ILE A 131 10.92 -2.89 11.59
N SER A 132 9.68 -3.28 11.90
CA SER A 132 9.39 -4.26 12.94
C SER A 132 9.10 -5.62 12.33
N ASP A 133 9.51 -6.68 13.02
CA ASP A 133 9.23 -8.07 12.64
C ASP A 133 9.17 -8.95 13.88
N THR A 134 8.29 -9.94 13.87
CA THR A 134 8.21 -10.96 14.91
C THR A 134 9.30 -12.03 14.81
N HIS A 135 9.96 -12.14 13.66
CA HIS A 135 11.04 -13.09 13.39
C HIS A 135 12.41 -12.43 13.53
N ASN A 136 13.10 -12.76 14.62
CA ASN A 136 14.33 -12.09 15.05
C ASN A 136 15.48 -12.08 14.01
N HIS A 137 15.58 -13.11 13.17
CA HIS A 137 16.71 -13.28 12.23
C HIS A 137 16.37 -13.05 10.77
N ARG A 138 15.08 -12.97 10.41
CA ARG A 138 14.64 -12.90 9.00
C ARG A 138 15.19 -11.66 8.28
N ILE A 139 14.87 -10.49 8.78
CA ILE A 139 15.26 -9.23 8.15
C ILE A 139 16.75 -8.91 8.35
N PRO A 140 17.32 -9.04 9.57
CA PRO A 140 18.75 -8.84 9.75
C PRO A 140 19.60 -9.74 8.85
N GLY A 141 19.24 -11.02 8.69
CA GLY A 141 19.94 -11.94 7.79
C GLY A 141 19.91 -11.45 6.34
N MET A 142 18.74 -11.11 5.80
CA MET A 142 18.60 -10.58 4.44
C MET A 142 19.40 -9.29 4.21
N LEU A 143 19.40 -8.37 5.17
CA LEU A 143 20.15 -7.12 5.07
C LEU A 143 21.66 -7.36 5.09
N SER A 144 22.12 -8.30 5.92
CA SER A 144 23.54 -8.71 5.98
C SER A 144 23.98 -9.35 4.67
N ASP A 145 23.19 -10.25 4.09
CA ASP A 145 23.47 -10.91 2.81
C ASP A 145 23.56 -9.89 1.65
N LEU A 146 22.83 -8.80 1.75
CA LEU A 146 22.84 -7.69 0.79
C LEU A 146 23.93 -6.65 1.09
N GLY A 147 24.74 -6.83 2.13
CA GLY A 147 25.80 -5.89 2.55
C GLY A 147 25.26 -4.54 3.05
N VAL A 148 24.02 -4.50 3.54
CA VAL A 148 23.37 -3.27 4.01
C VAL A 148 23.66 -3.05 5.49
N SER A 149 24.28 -1.90 5.82
CA SER A 149 24.47 -1.49 7.21
C SER A 149 23.12 -1.21 7.88
N HIS A 150 22.87 -1.85 9.01
CA HIS A 150 21.62 -1.71 9.76
C HIS A 150 21.84 -1.81 11.26
N LEU A 151 20.93 -1.24 12.04
CA LEU A 151 20.90 -1.38 13.49
C LEU A 151 19.76 -2.36 13.85
N HIS A 152 20.11 -3.51 14.41
CA HIS A 152 19.14 -4.47 14.94
C HIS A 152 18.97 -4.29 16.45
N LYS A 153 17.73 -4.22 16.90
CA LYS A 153 17.35 -4.15 18.31
C LYS A 153 16.24 -5.15 18.60
N GLU A 154 16.44 -5.95 19.63
CA GLU A 154 15.42 -6.89 20.10
C GLU A 154 14.66 -6.28 21.30
N ILE A 155 13.33 -6.45 21.30
CA ILE A 155 12.47 -6.03 22.40
C ILE A 155 11.94 -7.28 23.10
N ILE A 156 12.24 -7.43 24.41
CA ILE A 156 11.74 -8.50 25.25
C ILE A 156 11.04 -7.87 26.45
N ASP A 157 9.80 -8.29 26.73
CA ASP A 157 8.99 -7.75 27.82
C ASP A 157 8.92 -6.21 27.85
N GLY A 158 8.80 -5.62 26.66
CA GLY A 158 8.68 -4.17 26.47
C GLY A 158 10.00 -3.39 26.68
N LYS A 159 11.12 -4.07 26.79
CA LYS A 159 12.44 -3.46 27.01
C LYS A 159 13.43 -3.83 25.89
N TRP A 160 14.33 -2.91 25.60
CA TRP A 160 15.45 -3.21 24.71
C TRP A 160 16.36 -4.25 25.36
N LYS A 161 16.65 -5.32 24.63
CA LYS A 161 17.71 -6.26 25.02
C LYS A 161 19.06 -5.54 24.84
N LYS A 162 19.84 -5.50 25.92
CA LYS A 162 21.21 -4.97 25.90
C LYS A 162 22.15 -5.91 25.20
#